data_0bc09e0a9f70609f5ce1290df7aed1b0
#
_entry.id   0bc09e0a9f70609f5ce1290df7aed1b0
#
_cell.length_a   1.000
_cell.length_b   1.000
_cell.length_c   1.000
_cell.angle_alpha   90.00
_cell.angle_beta   90.00
_cell.angle_gamma   90.00
#
_symmetry.space_group_name_H-M   'P 1'
#
loop_
_entity.id
_entity.type
_entity.pdbx_description
1 polymer ?
#
loop_
_entity_poly.entity_id
_entity_poly.type
_entity_poly.pdbx_seq_one_letter_code
_entity_poly.pdbx_strand_id
1 'polypeptide(L)'
;MKAWPVLGIVFVQTILLLAHWFIYHTWIVFWGDMGAWPMLALRAAIFLLAFSFIAAALFGFYFANRWVTMLYRLAAVWLGLLNFFFVAACLCWLARLTLALLGLTTNNPLLGAMFYSLAVVASLYGLVNARLIRVRRVPIQLGGLPASWRGRAALVVSDLHLGHVNGSGFSRRIVELAARLNPQIIFFPGDLFDGAKADATALAEPFRALAPPFGSYFSTGNHDEFGNAARYGEVLTRVGIRVLTNEKVIVDGLQIVGVPNGDSGYPIRLRATLESLELNPGTASILLNHVPNRLPIIEQAGISLQLSGHTHGGQIFPFTWLTRRAFGKFTYGLQRFGALQVYTSSGAGTWGPPMRVGTSPEVVLLTFE
;
A
#
# COMPACT_ATOMS: atom_id res chain seq x y z
N MET A 1 20.14 -11.75 18.23
CA MET A 1 19.41 -11.08 17.13
C MET A 1 19.18 -12.09 16.02
N LYS A 2 17.94 -12.22 15.51
CA LYS A 2 17.67 -13.10 14.37
C LYS A 2 18.38 -12.52 13.13
N ALA A 3 19.19 -13.31 12.43
CA ALA A 3 19.99 -12.85 11.27
C ALA A 3 19.16 -12.40 10.05
N TRP A 4 17.93 -12.88 9.93
CA TRP A 4 17.04 -12.62 8.80
C TRP A 4 16.75 -11.14 8.49
N PRO A 5 16.46 -10.25 9.47
CA PRO A 5 16.24 -8.84 9.16
C PRO A 5 17.49 -8.15 8.59
N VAL A 6 18.66 -8.49 9.11
CA VAL A 6 19.93 -7.93 8.64
C VAL A 6 20.21 -8.35 7.20
N LEU A 7 20.00 -9.64 6.88
CA LEU A 7 20.16 -10.15 5.51
C LEU A 7 19.20 -9.46 4.53
N GLY A 8 17.93 -9.22 4.95
CA GLY A 8 16.97 -8.47 4.15
C GLY A 8 17.42 -7.04 3.86
N ILE A 9 17.91 -6.33 4.87
CA ILE A 9 18.44 -4.96 4.72
C ILE A 9 19.65 -4.95 3.77
N VAL A 10 20.60 -5.87 3.95
CA VAL A 10 21.79 -5.99 3.08
C VAL A 10 21.37 -6.29 1.64
N PHE A 11 20.41 -7.18 1.43
CA PHE A 11 19.91 -7.51 0.10
C PHE A 11 19.28 -6.29 -0.60
N VAL A 12 18.38 -5.57 0.07
CA VAL A 12 17.76 -4.36 -0.47
C VAL A 12 18.80 -3.28 -0.74
N GLN A 13 19.75 -3.06 0.20
CA GLN A 13 20.83 -2.08 0.01
C GLN A 13 21.71 -2.42 -1.18
N THR A 14 22.00 -3.70 -1.42
CA THR A 14 22.77 -4.15 -2.59
C THR A 14 22.05 -3.81 -3.89
N ILE A 15 20.73 -4.05 -3.96
CA ILE A 15 19.91 -3.69 -5.12
C ILE A 15 19.96 -2.17 -5.37
N LEU A 16 19.83 -1.37 -4.31
CA LEU A 16 19.89 0.09 -4.41
C LEU A 16 21.25 0.56 -4.91
N LEU A 17 22.35 0.00 -4.41
CA LEU A 17 23.70 0.31 -4.88
C LEU A 17 23.89 -0.03 -6.37
N LEU A 18 23.44 -1.21 -6.79
CA LEU A 18 23.53 -1.63 -8.19
C LEU A 18 22.68 -0.73 -9.11
N ALA A 19 21.47 -0.33 -8.68
CA ALA A 19 20.63 0.58 -9.45
C ALA A 19 21.28 1.96 -9.60
N HIS A 20 21.83 2.52 -8.53
CA HIS A 20 22.55 3.80 -8.57
C HIS A 20 23.82 3.74 -9.42
N TRP A 21 24.58 2.65 -9.28
CA TRP A 21 25.74 2.42 -10.14
C TRP A 21 25.36 2.35 -11.62
N PHE A 22 24.28 1.64 -11.95
CA PHE A 22 23.82 1.51 -13.34
C PHE A 22 23.38 2.86 -13.92
N ILE A 23 22.65 3.68 -13.15
CA ILE A 23 22.26 5.04 -13.56
C ILE A 23 23.51 5.91 -13.76
N TYR A 24 24.48 5.87 -12.84
CA TYR A 24 25.73 6.59 -12.96
C TYR A 24 26.51 6.16 -14.21
N HIS A 25 26.67 4.85 -14.44
CA HIS A 25 27.32 4.32 -15.62
C HIS A 25 26.63 4.76 -16.91
N THR A 26 25.30 4.71 -16.94
CA THR A 26 24.53 5.20 -18.08
C THR A 26 24.75 6.68 -18.32
N TRP A 27 24.80 7.49 -17.26
CA TRP A 27 25.10 8.92 -17.39
C TRP A 27 26.46 9.15 -18.11
N ILE A 28 27.53 8.50 -17.64
CA ILE A 28 28.86 8.65 -18.24
C ILE A 28 28.87 8.25 -19.72
N VAL A 29 28.23 7.14 -20.07
CA VAL A 29 28.22 6.65 -21.47
C VAL A 29 27.39 7.54 -22.40
N PHE A 30 26.32 8.17 -21.88
CA PHE A 30 25.40 8.93 -22.72
C PHE A 30 25.73 10.42 -22.81
N TRP A 31 26.34 11.02 -21.79
CA TRP A 31 26.69 12.45 -21.78
C TRP A 31 28.18 12.74 -21.68
N GLY A 32 29.00 11.74 -21.34
CA GLY A 32 30.44 11.89 -21.25
C GLY A 32 30.91 12.49 -19.92
N ASP A 33 32.19 12.89 -19.92
CA ASP A 33 32.83 13.53 -18.77
C ASP A 33 32.47 15.03 -18.71
N MET A 34 32.07 15.49 -17.55
CA MET A 34 31.74 16.88 -17.28
C MET A 34 32.89 17.67 -16.66
N GLY A 35 34.09 17.07 -16.57
CA GLY A 35 35.23 17.63 -15.85
C GLY A 35 35.28 17.24 -14.36
N ALA A 36 36.42 17.49 -13.71
CA ALA A 36 36.74 16.90 -12.41
C ALA A 36 35.74 17.26 -11.29
N TRP A 37 35.40 18.54 -11.14
CA TRP A 37 34.53 18.99 -10.04
C TRP A 37 33.05 18.57 -10.19
N PRO A 38 32.39 18.76 -11.36
CA PRO A 38 31.03 18.24 -11.56
C PRO A 38 30.96 16.73 -11.44
N MET A 39 31.95 16.01 -11.90
CA MET A 39 32.02 14.55 -11.78
C MET A 39 32.16 14.11 -10.33
N LEU A 40 32.99 14.79 -9.53
CA LEU A 40 33.09 14.51 -8.09
C LEU A 40 31.76 14.77 -7.37
N ALA A 41 31.11 15.89 -7.69
CA ALA A 41 29.80 16.21 -7.14
C ALA A 41 28.74 15.15 -7.50
N LEU A 42 28.69 14.69 -8.75
CA LEU A 42 27.79 13.62 -9.19
C LEU A 42 28.04 12.32 -8.42
N ARG A 43 29.30 11.90 -8.28
CA ARG A 43 29.69 10.69 -7.52
C ARG A 43 29.24 10.79 -6.05
N ALA A 44 29.51 11.93 -5.41
CA ALA A 44 29.10 12.18 -4.03
C ALA A 44 27.57 12.17 -3.88
N ALA A 45 26.84 12.79 -4.79
CA ALA A 45 25.37 12.79 -4.79
C ALA A 45 24.81 11.37 -4.94
N ILE A 46 25.29 10.60 -5.92
CA ILE A 46 24.88 9.20 -6.14
C ILE A 46 25.18 8.34 -4.92
N PHE A 47 26.34 8.50 -4.30
CA PHE A 47 26.72 7.77 -3.09
C PHE A 47 25.76 8.09 -1.92
N LEU A 48 25.53 9.37 -1.64
CA LEU A 48 24.62 9.79 -0.55
C LEU A 48 23.18 9.31 -0.80
N LEU A 49 22.69 9.41 -2.03
CA LEU A 49 21.36 9.00 -2.40
C LEU A 49 21.18 7.47 -2.32
N ALA A 50 22.23 6.70 -2.63
CA ALA A 50 22.17 5.23 -2.55
C ALA A 50 21.93 4.70 -1.14
N PHE A 51 22.38 5.42 -0.11
CA PHE A 51 22.14 5.06 1.30
C PHE A 51 20.95 5.79 1.93
N SER A 52 20.44 6.83 1.27
CA SER A 52 19.45 7.75 1.88
C SER A 52 18.21 7.04 2.39
N PHE A 53 17.63 6.12 1.63
CA PHE A 53 16.36 5.48 2.00
C PHE A 53 16.51 4.52 3.18
N ILE A 54 17.53 3.65 3.16
CA ILE A 54 17.77 2.72 4.27
C ILE A 54 18.14 3.49 5.54
N ALA A 55 18.99 4.51 5.45
CA ALA A 55 19.32 5.35 6.59
C ALA A 55 18.06 6.06 7.16
N ALA A 56 17.25 6.67 6.28
CA ALA A 56 16.02 7.33 6.68
C ALA A 56 15.01 6.36 7.30
N ALA A 57 14.87 5.13 6.77
CA ALA A 57 14.02 4.10 7.33
C ALA A 57 14.49 3.67 8.73
N LEU A 58 15.79 3.42 8.89
CA LEU A 58 16.37 3.07 10.19
C LEU A 58 16.15 4.20 11.22
N PHE A 59 16.43 5.46 10.85
CA PHE A 59 16.13 6.59 11.74
C PHE A 59 14.63 6.70 12.04
N GLY A 60 13.76 6.47 11.06
CA GLY A 60 12.32 6.48 11.22
C GLY A 60 11.77 5.40 12.15
N PHE A 61 12.47 4.28 12.32
CA PHE A 61 12.12 3.27 13.33
C PHE A 61 12.45 3.69 14.78
N TYR A 62 13.46 4.55 14.97
CA TYR A 62 13.91 4.93 16.30
C TYR A 62 13.45 6.33 16.75
N PHE A 63 13.20 7.24 15.80
CA PHE A 63 12.94 8.65 16.11
C PHE A 63 11.68 9.16 15.41
N ALA A 64 10.91 10.00 16.13
CA ALA A 64 9.68 10.61 15.63
C ALA A 64 9.78 12.15 15.78
N ASN A 65 10.68 12.79 15.02
CA ASN A 65 10.83 14.24 15.00
C ASN A 65 10.74 14.80 13.57
N ARG A 66 10.59 16.13 13.46
CA ARG A 66 10.41 16.80 12.16
C ARG A 66 11.54 16.57 11.15
N TRP A 67 12.77 16.46 11.63
CA TRP A 67 13.95 16.32 10.78
C TRP A 67 14.00 14.90 10.17
N VAL A 68 13.75 13.88 11.00
CA VAL A 68 13.65 12.49 10.53
C VAL A 68 12.48 12.34 9.57
N THR A 69 11.33 12.96 9.86
CA THR A 69 10.18 12.95 8.96
C THR A 69 10.51 13.62 7.61
N MET A 70 11.23 14.73 7.62
CA MET A 70 11.66 15.41 6.39
C MET A 70 12.65 14.54 5.60
N LEU A 71 13.67 14.00 6.28
CA LEU A 71 14.65 13.09 5.66
C LEU A 71 13.97 11.87 5.02
N TYR A 72 13.04 11.25 5.77
CA TYR A 72 12.30 10.09 5.27
C TYR A 72 11.48 10.42 4.02
N ARG A 73 10.76 11.55 4.02
CA ARG A 73 9.97 12.01 2.87
C ARG A 73 10.84 12.27 1.64
N LEU A 74 11.98 12.94 1.81
CA LEU A 74 12.91 13.21 0.72
C LEU A 74 13.49 11.91 0.16
N ALA A 75 13.93 11.00 1.03
CA ALA A 75 14.46 9.70 0.63
C ALA A 75 13.40 8.81 -0.04
N ALA A 76 12.15 8.85 0.44
CA ALA A 76 11.03 8.11 -0.17
C ALA A 76 10.68 8.67 -1.56
N VAL A 77 10.68 10.01 -1.73
CA VAL A 77 10.52 10.63 -3.07
C VAL A 77 11.66 10.21 -3.99
N TRP A 78 12.90 10.24 -3.49
CA TRP A 78 14.06 9.81 -4.27
C TRP A 78 13.94 8.33 -4.68
N LEU A 79 13.49 7.45 -3.80
CA LEU A 79 13.30 6.03 -4.14
C LEU A 79 12.31 5.86 -5.32
N GLY A 80 11.26 6.65 -5.36
CA GLY A 80 10.32 6.66 -6.49
C GLY A 80 10.96 7.19 -7.79
N LEU A 81 11.75 8.26 -7.71
CA LEU A 81 12.54 8.79 -8.84
C LEU A 81 13.55 7.76 -9.33
N LEU A 82 14.26 7.11 -8.42
CA LEU A 82 15.24 6.06 -8.72
C LEU A 82 14.63 4.95 -9.59
N ASN A 83 13.40 4.51 -9.26
CA ASN A 83 12.69 3.51 -10.05
C ASN A 83 12.52 3.94 -11.52
N PHE A 84 12.04 5.16 -11.77
CA PHE A 84 11.84 5.65 -13.13
C PHE A 84 13.14 5.97 -13.84
N PHE A 85 14.15 6.46 -13.14
CA PHE A 85 15.47 6.69 -13.71
C PHE A 85 16.17 5.38 -14.08
N PHE A 86 15.96 4.33 -13.28
CA PHE A 86 16.45 3.00 -13.63
C PHE A 86 15.77 2.45 -14.89
N VAL A 87 14.45 2.60 -15.00
CA VAL A 87 13.71 2.22 -16.23
C VAL A 87 14.20 3.03 -17.43
N ALA A 88 14.40 4.34 -17.27
CA ALA A 88 14.94 5.21 -18.33
C ALA A 88 16.33 4.74 -18.78
N ALA A 89 17.21 4.41 -17.83
CA ALA A 89 18.53 3.85 -18.13
C ALA A 89 18.43 2.54 -18.95
N CYS A 90 17.54 1.61 -18.54
CA CYS A 90 17.29 0.39 -19.30
C CYS A 90 16.82 0.69 -20.73
N LEU A 91 15.89 1.64 -20.90
CA LEU A 91 15.39 2.04 -22.21
C LEU A 91 16.47 2.71 -23.08
N CYS A 92 17.35 3.51 -22.49
CA CYS A 92 18.52 4.08 -23.19
C CYS A 92 19.38 2.99 -23.79
N TRP A 93 19.75 1.98 -23.00
CA TRP A 93 20.58 0.88 -23.47
C TRP A 93 19.87 0.00 -24.49
N LEU A 94 18.58 -0.28 -24.30
CA LEU A 94 17.77 -1.03 -25.26
C LEU A 94 17.69 -0.32 -26.61
N ALA A 95 17.38 0.98 -26.60
CA ALA A 95 17.29 1.79 -27.81
C ALA A 95 18.66 1.85 -28.54
N ARG A 96 19.74 2.08 -27.81
CA ARG A 96 21.10 2.08 -28.37
C ARG A 96 21.46 0.73 -29.02
N LEU A 97 21.15 -0.39 -28.34
CA LEU A 97 21.38 -1.73 -28.88
C LEU A 97 20.56 -1.96 -30.14
N THR A 98 19.26 -1.62 -30.13
CA THR A 98 18.35 -1.79 -31.28
C THR A 98 18.84 -0.99 -32.49
N LEU A 99 19.22 0.28 -32.31
CA LEU A 99 19.72 1.12 -33.39
C LEU A 99 21.06 0.59 -33.96
N ALA A 100 21.94 0.11 -33.07
CA ALA A 100 23.22 -0.50 -33.52
C ALA A 100 22.99 -1.77 -34.34
N LEU A 101 22.02 -2.64 -33.94
CA LEU A 101 21.67 -3.84 -34.71
C LEU A 101 21.06 -3.51 -36.07
N LEU A 102 20.39 -2.35 -36.20
CA LEU A 102 19.84 -1.85 -37.47
C LEU A 102 20.91 -1.10 -38.32
N GLY A 103 22.16 -1.02 -37.88
CA GLY A 103 23.21 -0.27 -38.57
C GLY A 103 23.04 1.25 -38.54
N LEU A 104 22.22 1.78 -37.62
CA LEU A 104 21.93 3.20 -37.48
C LEU A 104 22.86 3.86 -36.45
N THR A 105 23.27 5.10 -36.70
CA THR A 105 24.05 5.89 -35.76
C THR A 105 23.21 6.34 -34.58
N THR A 106 23.80 6.39 -33.39
CA THR A 106 23.08 6.82 -32.17
C THR A 106 23.55 8.20 -31.72
N ASN A 107 22.60 9.07 -31.44
CA ASN A 107 22.83 10.30 -30.68
C ASN A 107 22.54 10.01 -29.19
N ASN A 108 23.57 9.56 -28.46
CA ASN A 108 23.44 9.15 -27.08
C ASN A 108 22.87 10.27 -26.18
N PRO A 109 23.36 11.53 -26.22
CA PRO A 109 22.80 12.61 -25.43
C PRO A 109 21.29 12.84 -25.65
N LEU A 110 20.84 12.77 -26.92
CA LEU A 110 19.42 12.94 -27.27
C LEU A 110 18.57 11.78 -26.71
N LEU A 111 19.00 10.55 -26.87
CA LEU A 111 18.32 9.38 -26.29
C LEU A 111 18.22 9.49 -24.77
N GLY A 112 19.33 9.85 -24.12
CA GLY A 112 19.34 10.07 -22.69
C GLY A 112 18.37 11.19 -22.28
N ALA A 113 18.44 12.36 -22.92
CA ALA A 113 17.55 13.48 -22.61
C ALA A 113 16.06 13.08 -22.75
N MET A 114 15.71 12.34 -23.81
CA MET A 114 14.34 11.89 -24.06
C MET A 114 13.84 10.97 -22.94
N PHE A 115 14.55 9.87 -22.63
CA PHE A 115 14.05 8.90 -21.66
C PHE A 115 14.09 9.42 -20.22
N TYR A 116 15.11 10.20 -19.83
CA TYR A 116 15.16 10.78 -18.48
C TYR A 116 14.12 11.89 -18.29
N SER A 117 13.84 12.69 -19.32
CA SER A 117 12.72 13.66 -19.27
C SER A 117 11.39 12.95 -19.07
N LEU A 118 11.17 11.83 -19.78
CA LEU A 118 9.95 11.01 -19.60
C LEU A 118 9.86 10.43 -18.17
N ALA A 119 10.98 9.99 -17.61
CA ALA A 119 11.05 9.52 -16.23
C ALA A 119 10.71 10.61 -15.21
N VAL A 120 11.17 11.85 -15.43
CA VAL A 120 10.79 13.01 -14.60
C VAL A 120 9.30 13.28 -14.70
N VAL A 121 8.74 13.32 -15.92
CA VAL A 121 7.30 13.53 -16.13
C VAL A 121 6.47 12.43 -15.45
N ALA A 122 6.86 11.15 -15.60
CA ALA A 122 6.19 10.03 -14.94
C ALA A 122 6.25 10.14 -13.41
N SER A 123 7.39 10.58 -12.87
CA SER A 123 7.56 10.79 -11.43
C SER A 123 6.68 11.92 -10.89
N LEU A 124 6.65 13.06 -11.58
CA LEU A 124 5.78 14.19 -11.23
C LEU A 124 4.30 13.81 -11.30
N TYR A 125 3.89 13.13 -12.37
CA TYR A 125 2.56 12.56 -12.47
C TYR A 125 2.26 11.63 -11.30
N GLY A 126 3.18 10.73 -10.95
CA GLY A 126 3.02 9.80 -9.85
C GLY A 126 2.83 10.47 -8.49
N LEU A 127 3.58 11.55 -8.21
CA LEU A 127 3.44 12.37 -6.99
C LEU A 127 2.08 13.05 -6.90
N VAL A 128 1.60 13.63 -8.01
CA VAL A 128 0.28 14.26 -8.08
C VAL A 128 -0.83 13.23 -7.95
N ASN A 129 -0.76 12.14 -8.73
CA ASN A 129 -1.76 11.08 -8.74
C ASN A 129 -1.94 10.43 -7.36
N ALA A 130 -0.85 10.24 -6.60
CA ALA A 130 -0.90 9.69 -5.24
C ALA A 130 -1.70 10.54 -4.25
N ARG A 131 -1.94 11.82 -4.55
CA ARG A 131 -2.74 12.73 -3.72
C ARG A 131 -4.22 12.77 -4.10
N LEU A 132 -4.61 12.18 -5.24
CA LEU A 132 -5.96 12.24 -5.79
C LEU A 132 -6.74 10.97 -5.43
N ILE A 133 -7.25 10.90 -4.19
CA ILE A 133 -8.05 9.78 -3.71
C ILE A 133 -9.36 9.70 -4.51
N ARG A 134 -9.62 8.55 -5.10
CA ARG A 134 -10.83 8.28 -5.88
C ARG A 134 -11.86 7.53 -5.04
N VAL A 135 -13.13 7.86 -5.21
CA VAL A 135 -14.25 7.11 -4.65
C VAL A 135 -14.71 6.07 -5.66
N ARG A 136 -14.51 4.79 -5.35
CA ARG A 136 -15.04 3.67 -6.14
C ARG A 136 -16.37 3.23 -5.56
N ARG A 137 -17.43 3.28 -6.38
CA ARG A 137 -18.77 2.79 -6.01
C ARG A 137 -18.95 1.39 -6.57
N VAL A 138 -19.27 0.44 -5.68
CA VAL A 138 -19.33 -0.98 -6.06
C VAL A 138 -20.61 -1.59 -5.47
N PRO A 139 -21.56 -2.01 -6.32
CA PRO A 139 -22.71 -2.76 -5.87
C PRO A 139 -22.28 -4.17 -5.46
N ILE A 140 -22.82 -4.65 -4.34
CA ILE A 140 -22.53 -5.97 -3.76
C ILE A 140 -23.84 -6.70 -3.50
N GLN A 141 -23.95 -7.90 -4.05
CA GLN A 141 -25.06 -8.81 -3.77
C GLN A 141 -24.54 -9.99 -2.94
N LEU A 142 -25.07 -10.18 -1.74
CA LEU A 142 -24.67 -11.27 -0.84
C LEU A 142 -25.88 -12.17 -0.58
N GLY A 143 -25.68 -13.47 -0.71
CA GLY A 143 -26.65 -14.46 -0.25
C GLY A 143 -26.85 -14.34 1.28
N GLY A 144 -28.09 -14.42 1.75
CA GLY A 144 -28.39 -14.30 3.18
C GLY A 144 -28.18 -12.89 3.76
N LEU A 145 -28.12 -11.85 2.93
CA LEU A 145 -28.05 -10.46 3.40
C LEU A 145 -29.35 -10.11 4.16
N PRO A 146 -29.27 -9.62 5.41
CA PRO A 146 -30.45 -9.15 6.12
C PRO A 146 -31.15 -8.02 5.36
N ALA A 147 -32.47 -8.06 5.31
CA ALA A 147 -33.27 -7.11 4.52
C ALA A 147 -33.01 -5.65 4.91
N SER A 148 -32.71 -5.40 6.18
CA SER A 148 -32.32 -4.08 6.68
C SER A 148 -31.06 -3.50 6.03
N TRP A 149 -30.19 -4.33 5.47
CA TRP A 149 -28.94 -3.87 4.82
C TRP A 149 -29.13 -3.47 3.36
N ARG A 150 -30.24 -3.82 2.73
CA ARG A 150 -30.46 -3.46 1.32
C ARG A 150 -30.52 -1.95 1.13
N GLY A 151 -29.80 -1.45 0.14
CA GLY A 151 -29.66 -0.03 -0.14
C GLY A 151 -28.70 0.73 0.77
N ARG A 152 -28.19 0.10 1.85
CA ARG A 152 -27.18 0.74 2.72
C ARG A 152 -25.81 0.73 2.09
N ALA A 153 -24.98 1.68 2.53
CA ALA A 153 -23.62 1.84 2.04
C ALA A 153 -22.58 1.56 3.15
N ALA A 154 -21.54 0.82 2.79
CA ALA A 154 -20.34 0.62 3.62
C ALA A 154 -19.14 1.31 2.98
N LEU A 155 -18.34 2.02 3.77
CA LEU A 155 -17.08 2.59 3.31
C LEU A 155 -15.93 1.66 3.69
N VAL A 156 -15.11 1.29 2.70
CA VAL A 156 -13.87 0.52 2.92
C VAL A 156 -12.67 1.44 2.71
N VAL A 157 -11.82 1.52 3.71
CA VAL A 157 -10.61 2.34 3.74
C VAL A 157 -9.44 1.46 4.14
N SER A 158 -8.52 1.17 3.22
CA SER A 158 -7.36 0.30 3.44
C SER A 158 -6.06 1.03 3.16
N ASP A 159 -4.97 0.53 3.73
CA ASP A 159 -3.60 0.91 3.38
C ASP A 159 -3.38 2.44 3.47
N LEU A 160 -3.71 3.02 4.60
CA LEU A 160 -3.46 4.43 4.85
C LEU A 160 -1.97 4.73 5.09
N HIS A 161 -1.24 3.77 5.66
CA HIS A 161 0.18 3.90 6.02
C HIS A 161 0.47 5.21 6.74
N LEU A 162 -0.28 5.47 7.82
CA LEU A 162 -0.08 6.65 8.65
C LEU A 162 1.27 6.59 9.35
N GLY A 163 2.09 7.62 9.15
CA GLY A 163 3.45 7.67 9.65
C GLY A 163 4.19 8.91 9.15
N HIS A 164 5.45 8.73 8.77
CA HIS A 164 6.30 9.83 8.31
C HIS A 164 5.81 10.47 6.99
N VAL A 165 5.26 9.67 6.06
CA VAL A 165 4.75 10.18 4.77
C VAL A 165 3.33 10.71 4.94
N ASN A 166 2.41 9.88 5.38
CA ASN A 166 1.00 10.20 5.53
C ASN A 166 0.73 10.61 6.99
N GLY A 167 0.69 11.88 7.28
CA GLY A 167 0.47 12.43 8.63
C GLY A 167 -1.01 12.62 8.98
N SER A 168 -1.30 13.25 10.13
CA SER A 168 -2.67 13.53 10.62
C SER A 168 -3.52 14.38 9.65
N GLY A 169 -2.89 15.17 8.78
CA GLY A 169 -3.60 15.88 7.71
C GLY A 169 -4.21 14.91 6.68
N PHE A 170 -3.58 13.75 6.47
CA PHE A 170 -4.13 12.71 5.61
C PHE A 170 -5.33 12.02 6.28
N SER A 171 -5.25 11.71 7.58
CA SER A 171 -6.37 11.19 8.36
C SER A 171 -7.58 12.13 8.31
N ARG A 172 -7.37 13.45 8.48
CA ARG A 172 -8.45 14.45 8.35
C ARG A 172 -9.14 14.40 7.00
N ARG A 173 -8.38 14.29 5.90
CA ARG A 173 -8.95 14.17 4.55
C ARG A 173 -9.81 12.92 4.38
N ILE A 174 -9.41 11.79 4.98
CA ILE A 174 -10.22 10.55 4.98
C ILE A 174 -11.52 10.77 5.74
N VAL A 175 -11.46 11.39 6.91
CA VAL A 175 -12.65 11.71 7.72
C VAL A 175 -13.61 12.65 6.99
N GLU A 176 -13.10 13.72 6.38
CA GLU A 176 -13.90 14.64 5.56
C GLU A 176 -14.56 13.92 4.36
N LEU A 177 -13.84 12.98 3.75
CA LEU A 177 -14.38 12.18 2.66
C LEU A 177 -15.46 11.22 3.16
N ALA A 178 -15.25 10.54 4.29
CA ALA A 178 -16.24 9.68 4.93
C ALA A 178 -17.51 10.47 5.32
N ALA A 179 -17.36 11.67 5.87
CA ALA A 179 -18.50 12.53 6.22
C ALA A 179 -19.34 12.89 4.98
N ARG A 180 -18.71 13.22 3.85
CA ARG A 180 -19.41 13.51 2.58
C ARG A 180 -20.11 12.30 1.98
N LEU A 181 -19.55 11.10 2.18
CA LEU A 181 -20.11 9.85 1.65
C LEU A 181 -21.21 9.28 2.54
N ASN A 182 -21.29 9.70 3.81
CA ASN A 182 -22.29 9.32 4.80
C ASN A 182 -22.56 7.81 4.84
N PRO A 183 -21.52 6.94 5.03
CA PRO A 183 -21.72 5.50 5.08
C PRO A 183 -22.42 5.07 6.36
N GLN A 184 -23.14 3.94 6.30
CA GLN A 184 -23.77 3.35 7.49
C GLN A 184 -22.76 2.61 8.39
N ILE A 185 -21.65 2.14 7.82
CA ILE A 185 -20.58 1.39 8.49
C ILE A 185 -19.26 1.68 7.79
N ILE A 186 -18.15 1.61 8.53
CA ILE A 186 -16.80 1.79 7.96
C ILE A 186 -15.92 0.57 8.28
N PHE A 187 -15.22 0.06 7.28
CA PHE A 187 -14.29 -1.05 7.40
C PHE A 187 -12.85 -0.61 7.09
N PHE A 188 -11.93 -1.01 7.96
CA PHE A 188 -10.50 -0.82 7.80
C PHE A 188 -9.80 -2.20 7.74
N PRO A 189 -9.61 -2.80 6.57
CA PRO A 189 -9.01 -4.13 6.44
C PRO A 189 -7.48 -4.11 6.47
N GLY A 190 -6.87 -3.30 7.34
CA GLY A 190 -5.43 -3.34 7.63
C GLY A 190 -4.60 -2.22 7.03
N ASP A 191 -3.33 -2.19 7.47
CA ASP A 191 -2.27 -1.22 7.14
C ASP A 191 -2.72 0.24 7.34
N LEU A 192 -3.34 0.47 8.50
CA LEU A 192 -3.73 1.81 8.90
C LEU A 192 -2.50 2.62 9.33
N PHE A 193 -1.54 2.00 10.02
CA PHE A 193 -0.25 2.59 10.37
C PHE A 193 0.89 1.98 9.54
N ASP A 194 1.97 2.76 9.34
CA ASP A 194 3.14 2.35 8.54
C ASP A 194 4.16 1.48 9.32
N GLY A 195 3.92 1.27 10.61
CA GLY A 195 4.82 0.49 11.46
C GLY A 195 6.06 1.25 11.95
N ALA A 196 6.38 2.41 11.40
CA ALA A 196 7.47 3.27 11.83
C ALA A 196 7.13 4.01 13.15
N LYS A 197 8.15 4.52 13.84
CA LYS A 197 7.95 5.29 15.07
C LYS A 197 7.31 6.64 14.76
N ALA A 198 6.03 6.76 15.07
CA ALA A 198 5.24 7.97 14.91
C ALA A 198 4.29 8.13 16.10
N ASP A 199 3.76 9.32 16.29
CA ASP A 199 2.73 9.56 17.30
C ASP A 199 1.38 9.02 16.79
N ALA A 200 1.13 7.74 17.07
CA ALA A 200 -0.10 7.06 16.66
C ALA A 200 -1.36 7.77 17.20
N THR A 201 -1.29 8.38 18.39
CA THR A 201 -2.41 9.12 18.97
C THR A 201 -2.74 10.35 18.11
N ALA A 202 -1.74 11.16 17.78
CA ALA A 202 -1.94 12.33 16.93
C ALA A 202 -2.37 11.96 15.49
N LEU A 203 -1.91 10.81 14.98
CA LEU A 203 -2.30 10.30 13.66
C LEU A 203 -3.75 9.82 13.63
N ALA A 204 -4.22 9.17 14.69
CA ALA A 204 -5.58 8.61 14.78
C ALA A 204 -6.63 9.61 15.29
N GLU A 205 -6.24 10.67 16.00
CA GLU A 205 -7.17 11.62 16.61
C GLU A 205 -8.27 12.14 15.67
N PRO A 206 -8.00 12.43 14.37
CA PRO A 206 -9.05 12.84 13.45
C PRO A 206 -10.20 11.83 13.31
N PHE A 207 -9.93 10.53 13.48
CA PHE A 207 -10.97 9.49 13.36
C PHE A 207 -12.03 9.54 14.45
N ARG A 208 -11.79 10.25 15.56
CA ARG A 208 -12.81 10.50 16.60
C ARG A 208 -14.08 11.15 16.03
N ALA A 209 -13.95 11.86 14.92
CA ALA A 209 -15.09 12.49 14.25
C ALA A 209 -15.88 11.53 13.33
N LEU A 210 -15.45 10.28 13.19
CA LEU A 210 -16.22 9.26 12.48
C LEU A 210 -17.38 8.78 13.37
N ALA A 211 -18.60 8.89 12.87
CA ALA A 211 -19.81 8.49 13.60
C ALA A 211 -20.81 7.74 12.70
N PRO A 212 -20.40 6.67 11.98
CA PRO A 212 -21.34 5.90 11.18
C PRO A 212 -22.32 5.16 12.13
N PRO A 213 -23.62 5.05 11.76
CA PRO A 213 -24.64 4.46 12.63
C PRO A 213 -24.34 3.05 13.16
N PHE A 214 -23.64 2.25 12.36
CA PHE A 214 -23.26 0.88 12.71
C PHE A 214 -21.79 0.71 13.08
N GLY A 215 -21.08 1.82 13.35
CA GLY A 215 -19.71 1.81 13.86
C GLY A 215 -18.63 1.63 12.78
N SER A 216 -17.40 1.63 13.27
CA SER A 216 -16.19 1.46 12.45
C SER A 216 -15.41 0.25 12.96
N TYR A 217 -14.93 -0.60 12.06
CA TYR A 217 -14.27 -1.88 12.38
C TYR A 217 -12.93 -1.97 11.70
N PHE A 218 -11.94 -2.47 12.43
CA PHE A 218 -10.57 -2.62 11.97
C PHE A 218 -10.04 -4.02 12.26
N SER A 219 -9.25 -4.58 11.34
CA SER A 219 -8.36 -5.73 11.58
C SER A 219 -6.97 -5.40 11.08
N THR A 220 -5.92 -5.93 11.71
CA THR A 220 -4.53 -5.54 11.42
C THR A 220 -4.05 -6.03 10.06
N GLY A 221 -3.26 -5.19 9.38
CA GLY A 221 -2.39 -5.58 8.28
C GLY A 221 -0.97 -5.88 8.76
N ASN A 222 -0.07 -6.21 7.82
CA ASN A 222 1.30 -6.55 8.15
C ASN A 222 2.10 -5.36 8.70
N HIS A 223 1.84 -4.13 8.25
CA HIS A 223 2.52 -2.93 8.76
C HIS A 223 2.08 -2.56 10.17
N ASP A 224 0.81 -2.76 10.51
CA ASP A 224 0.34 -2.57 11.87
C ASP A 224 1.03 -3.53 12.83
N GLU A 225 1.31 -4.77 12.38
CA GLU A 225 1.99 -5.82 13.17
C GLU A 225 3.51 -5.65 13.23
N PHE A 226 4.15 -5.04 12.20
CA PHE A 226 5.58 -4.68 12.26
C PHE A 226 5.86 -3.61 13.31
N GLY A 227 4.87 -2.75 13.60
CA GLY A 227 4.92 -1.76 14.65
C GLY A 227 4.55 -2.37 16.01
N ASN A 228 3.63 -1.72 16.71
CA ASN A 228 3.07 -2.18 17.97
C ASN A 228 1.55 -2.33 17.85
N ALA A 229 1.10 -3.48 17.35
CA ALA A 229 -0.31 -3.76 17.09
C ALA A 229 -1.21 -3.54 18.33
N ALA A 230 -0.71 -3.92 19.54
CA ALA A 230 -1.46 -3.70 20.78
C ALA A 230 -1.67 -2.21 21.06
N ARG A 231 -0.63 -1.39 20.95
CA ARG A 231 -0.72 0.06 21.11
C ARG A 231 -1.62 0.70 20.04
N TYR A 232 -1.52 0.25 18.80
CA TYR A 232 -2.37 0.76 17.73
C TYR A 232 -3.84 0.40 17.98
N GLY A 233 -4.12 -0.82 18.45
CA GLY A 233 -5.45 -1.24 18.84
C GLY A 233 -6.04 -0.38 19.98
N GLU A 234 -5.27 -0.08 21.03
CA GLU A 234 -5.68 0.81 22.11
C GLU A 234 -6.01 2.22 21.60
N VAL A 235 -5.14 2.78 20.74
CA VAL A 235 -5.33 4.12 20.16
C VAL A 235 -6.59 4.17 19.31
N LEU A 236 -6.82 3.16 18.46
CA LEU A 236 -8.02 3.08 17.60
C LEU A 236 -9.30 2.93 18.42
N THR A 237 -9.28 2.13 19.47
CA THR A 237 -10.42 1.97 20.38
C THR A 237 -10.79 3.30 21.07
N ARG A 238 -9.79 4.10 21.48
CA ARG A 238 -10.01 5.43 22.09
C ARG A 238 -10.66 6.43 21.14
N VAL A 239 -10.49 6.29 19.85
CA VAL A 239 -11.12 7.14 18.83
C VAL A 239 -12.40 6.53 18.23
N GLY A 240 -12.93 5.44 18.82
CA GLY A 240 -14.23 4.85 18.48
C GLY A 240 -14.17 3.81 17.35
N ILE A 241 -13.01 3.30 17.00
CA ILE A 241 -12.87 2.21 16.01
C ILE A 241 -12.74 0.89 16.76
N ARG A 242 -13.65 -0.06 16.52
CA ARG A 242 -13.59 -1.41 17.11
C ARG A 242 -12.55 -2.25 16.39
N VAL A 243 -11.58 -2.77 17.17
CA VAL A 243 -10.55 -3.67 16.69
C VAL A 243 -11.04 -5.10 16.80
N LEU A 244 -11.04 -5.83 15.69
CA LEU A 244 -11.42 -7.24 15.62
C LEU A 244 -10.17 -8.12 15.52
N THR A 245 -9.96 -8.97 16.52
CA THR A 245 -8.83 -9.88 16.61
C THR A 245 -9.35 -11.31 16.79
N ASN A 246 -9.45 -12.07 15.70
CA ASN A 246 -10.05 -13.41 15.69
C ASN A 246 -11.45 -13.40 16.30
N GLU A 247 -12.23 -12.40 15.92
CA GLU A 247 -13.52 -12.08 16.53
C GLU A 247 -14.60 -11.94 15.46
N LYS A 248 -15.81 -12.41 15.80
CA LYS A 248 -17.05 -12.15 15.06
C LYS A 248 -17.94 -11.21 15.86
N VAL A 249 -18.52 -10.22 15.19
CA VAL A 249 -19.60 -9.39 15.73
C VAL A 249 -20.80 -9.45 14.81
N ILE A 250 -21.98 -9.32 15.40
CA ILE A 250 -23.24 -9.26 14.64
C ILE A 250 -23.77 -7.83 14.72
N VAL A 251 -23.96 -7.22 13.55
CA VAL A 251 -24.44 -5.83 13.43
C VAL A 251 -25.68 -5.82 12.57
N ASP A 252 -26.82 -5.58 13.19
CA ASP A 252 -28.13 -5.60 12.53
C ASP A 252 -28.33 -6.86 11.65
N GLY A 253 -27.96 -8.03 12.22
CA GLY A 253 -28.02 -9.34 11.58
C GLY A 253 -26.86 -9.70 10.64
N LEU A 254 -26.03 -8.75 10.22
CA LEU A 254 -24.86 -9.00 9.39
C LEU A 254 -23.67 -9.47 10.25
N GLN A 255 -23.02 -10.56 9.85
CA GLN A 255 -21.82 -11.07 10.53
C GLN A 255 -20.58 -10.34 10.02
N ILE A 256 -19.81 -9.71 10.92
CA ILE A 256 -18.55 -9.05 10.61
C ILE A 256 -17.44 -9.78 11.35
N VAL A 257 -16.43 -10.20 10.63
CA VAL A 257 -15.29 -11.00 11.13
C VAL A 257 -13.99 -10.24 10.89
N GLY A 258 -13.09 -10.22 11.87
CA GLY A 258 -11.74 -9.71 11.72
C GLY A 258 -10.72 -10.77 12.07
N VAL A 259 -9.79 -11.04 11.15
CA VAL A 259 -8.65 -11.93 11.38
C VAL A 259 -7.35 -11.16 11.13
N PRO A 260 -6.49 -11.03 12.15
CA PRO A 260 -5.19 -10.38 12.03
C PRO A 260 -4.32 -11.01 10.95
N ASN A 261 -3.47 -10.20 10.31
CA ASN A 261 -2.59 -10.68 9.25
C ASN A 261 -1.66 -11.81 9.70
N GLY A 262 -1.13 -11.76 10.94
CA GLY A 262 -0.27 -12.78 11.51
C GLY A 262 -0.94 -14.14 11.65
N ASP A 263 -2.24 -14.19 11.85
CA ASP A 263 -3.00 -15.45 11.95
C ASP A 263 -3.50 -15.89 10.57
N SER A 264 -3.98 -14.96 9.74
CA SER A 264 -4.48 -15.26 8.40
C SER A 264 -3.38 -15.75 7.44
N GLY A 265 -2.13 -15.40 7.68
CA GLY A 265 -0.97 -15.88 6.93
C GLY A 265 -0.71 -17.38 7.07
N TYR A 266 -1.13 -18.01 8.18
CA TYR A 266 -0.92 -19.42 8.47
C TYR A 266 -2.19 -20.26 8.24
N PRO A 267 -2.21 -21.20 7.27
CA PRO A 267 -3.41 -21.95 6.92
C PRO A 267 -4.10 -22.66 8.08
N ILE A 268 -3.30 -23.27 8.97
CA ILE A 268 -3.83 -24.02 10.12
C ILE A 268 -4.51 -23.08 11.12
N ARG A 269 -3.87 -21.93 11.42
CA ARG A 269 -4.44 -20.93 12.35
C ARG A 269 -5.70 -20.32 11.79
N LEU A 270 -5.68 -19.89 10.52
CA LEU A 270 -6.84 -19.32 9.85
C LEU A 270 -8.04 -20.27 9.89
N ARG A 271 -7.82 -21.56 9.54
CA ARG A 271 -8.88 -22.57 9.59
C ARG A 271 -9.46 -22.70 10.99
N ALA A 272 -8.62 -22.94 11.99
CA ALA A 272 -9.05 -23.08 13.39
C ALA A 272 -9.80 -21.83 13.90
N THR A 273 -9.32 -20.63 13.54
CA THR A 273 -10.01 -19.37 13.88
C THR A 273 -11.39 -19.32 13.26
N LEU A 274 -11.53 -19.55 11.95
CA LEU A 274 -12.83 -19.46 11.27
C LEU A 274 -13.81 -20.50 11.76
N GLU A 275 -13.34 -21.72 12.07
CA GLU A 275 -14.16 -22.79 12.68
C GLU A 275 -14.67 -22.39 14.07
N SER A 276 -13.81 -21.80 14.92
CA SER A 276 -14.18 -21.38 16.27
C SER A 276 -15.18 -20.22 16.33
N LEU A 277 -15.33 -19.47 15.24
CA LEU A 277 -16.25 -18.33 15.19
C LEU A 277 -17.71 -18.74 14.93
N GLU A 278 -17.98 -20.01 14.64
CA GLU A 278 -19.33 -20.55 14.48
C GLU A 278 -20.23 -19.68 13.60
N LEU A 279 -19.80 -19.47 12.34
CA LEU A 279 -20.55 -18.64 11.40
C LEU A 279 -21.90 -19.27 11.08
N ASN A 280 -22.94 -18.42 11.03
CA ASN A 280 -24.26 -18.86 10.56
C ASN A 280 -24.27 -18.91 9.01
N PRO A 281 -24.34 -20.09 8.38
CA PRO A 281 -24.25 -20.20 6.93
C PRO A 281 -25.45 -19.60 6.17
N GLY A 282 -26.60 -19.40 6.87
CA GLY A 282 -27.78 -18.77 6.29
C GLY A 282 -27.73 -17.23 6.28
N THR A 283 -26.70 -16.62 6.85
CA THR A 283 -26.57 -15.18 7.03
C THR A 283 -25.27 -14.67 6.40
N ALA A 284 -25.37 -13.57 5.64
CA ALA A 284 -24.20 -12.97 5.02
C ALA A 284 -23.11 -12.62 6.04
N SER A 285 -21.85 -12.81 5.64
CA SER A 285 -20.68 -12.53 6.45
C SER A 285 -19.64 -11.73 5.68
N ILE A 286 -19.01 -10.75 6.34
CA ILE A 286 -17.94 -9.93 5.82
C ILE A 286 -16.68 -10.19 6.64
N LEU A 287 -15.61 -10.62 5.98
CA LEU A 287 -14.31 -10.83 6.59
C LEU A 287 -13.36 -9.67 6.28
N LEU A 288 -12.81 -9.05 7.31
CA LEU A 288 -11.67 -8.16 7.21
C LEU A 288 -10.39 -9.01 7.29
N ASN A 289 -9.76 -9.22 6.14
CA ASN A 289 -8.50 -9.95 6.00
C ASN A 289 -7.59 -9.19 5.04
N HIS A 290 -6.50 -8.64 5.57
CA HIS A 290 -5.67 -7.68 4.84
C HIS A 290 -5.13 -8.21 3.51
N VAL A 291 -4.60 -9.43 3.48
CA VAL A 291 -4.03 -10.03 2.26
C VAL A 291 -5.08 -10.86 1.52
N PRO A 292 -5.27 -10.69 0.19
CA PRO A 292 -6.21 -11.49 -0.59
C PRO A 292 -5.66 -12.89 -0.91
N ASN A 293 -5.39 -13.68 0.12
CA ASN A 293 -4.84 -15.03 0.03
C ASN A 293 -5.70 -16.06 0.77
N ARG A 294 -5.29 -17.33 0.76
CA ARG A 294 -5.97 -18.43 1.48
C ARG A 294 -7.44 -18.60 1.14
N LEU A 295 -7.86 -18.15 -0.04
CA LEU A 295 -9.26 -18.11 -0.46
C LEU A 295 -10.00 -19.46 -0.35
N PRO A 296 -9.39 -20.63 -0.61
CA PRO A 296 -10.06 -21.91 -0.41
C PRO A 296 -10.50 -22.17 1.03
N ILE A 297 -9.70 -21.74 2.02
CA ILE A 297 -10.04 -21.89 3.45
C ILE A 297 -11.21 -20.98 3.82
N ILE A 298 -11.17 -19.74 3.33
CA ILE A 298 -12.16 -18.71 3.62
C ILE A 298 -13.52 -19.04 2.96
N GLU A 299 -13.47 -19.58 1.74
CA GLU A 299 -14.67 -20.03 1.02
C GLU A 299 -15.32 -21.23 1.71
N GLN A 300 -14.50 -22.23 2.12
CA GLN A 300 -14.97 -23.39 2.87
C GLN A 300 -15.61 -23.01 4.22
N ALA A 301 -15.16 -21.94 4.85
CA ALA A 301 -15.74 -21.42 6.07
C ALA A 301 -17.09 -20.71 5.86
N GLY A 302 -17.56 -20.53 4.63
CA GLY A 302 -18.83 -19.90 4.29
C GLY A 302 -18.84 -18.38 4.37
N ILE A 303 -17.67 -17.72 4.28
CA ILE A 303 -17.59 -16.26 4.18
C ILE A 303 -18.19 -15.79 2.86
N SER A 304 -19.08 -14.79 2.93
CA SER A 304 -19.76 -14.23 1.76
C SER A 304 -18.93 -13.20 1.02
N LEU A 305 -18.22 -12.32 1.77
CA LEU A 305 -17.39 -11.26 1.23
C LEU A 305 -16.09 -11.11 2.05
N GLN A 306 -14.94 -11.14 1.38
CA GLN A 306 -13.66 -10.73 1.96
C GLN A 306 -13.32 -9.32 1.49
N LEU A 307 -12.92 -8.45 2.44
CA LEU A 307 -12.37 -7.12 2.18
C LEU A 307 -10.87 -7.14 2.46
N SER A 308 -10.08 -6.75 1.46
CA SER A 308 -8.61 -6.79 1.48
C SER A 308 -8.00 -5.50 0.95
N GLY A 309 -6.73 -5.31 1.28
CA GLY A 309 -5.84 -4.30 0.73
C GLY A 309 -4.51 -4.90 0.29
N HIS A 310 -3.39 -4.47 0.91
CA HIS A 310 -2.04 -5.03 0.81
C HIS A 310 -1.34 -4.85 -0.55
N THR A 311 -2.04 -5.12 -1.62
CA THR A 311 -1.43 -5.20 -2.96
C THR A 311 -1.05 -3.84 -3.53
N HIS A 312 -1.71 -2.76 -3.09
CA HIS A 312 -1.68 -1.42 -3.69
C HIS A 312 -1.90 -1.44 -5.22
N GLY A 313 -2.35 -2.57 -5.80
CA GLY A 313 -2.32 -2.81 -7.24
C GLY A 313 -0.90 -2.77 -7.82
N GLY A 314 0.14 -2.90 -6.96
CA GLY A 314 1.56 -2.75 -7.30
C GLY A 314 2.09 -1.32 -7.24
N GLN A 315 1.26 -0.35 -6.88
CA GLN A 315 1.57 1.07 -6.63
C GLN A 315 2.29 1.81 -7.77
N ILE A 316 3.47 1.35 -8.20
CA ILE A 316 4.34 2.00 -9.20
C ILE A 316 4.75 0.99 -10.28
N PHE A 317 4.59 1.34 -11.56
CA PHE A 317 5.15 0.53 -12.65
C PHE A 317 6.70 0.46 -12.52
N PRO A 318 7.33 -0.73 -12.71
CA PRO A 318 6.77 -1.99 -13.22
C PRO A 318 6.21 -2.95 -12.15
N PHE A 319 6.19 -2.59 -10.86
CA PHE A 319 5.69 -3.44 -9.78
C PHE A 319 4.20 -3.80 -9.95
N THR A 320 3.43 -2.97 -10.66
CA THR A 320 2.04 -3.28 -11.06
C THR A 320 1.94 -4.60 -11.81
N TRP A 321 2.91 -4.90 -12.68
CA TRP A 321 2.98 -6.16 -13.40
C TRP A 321 3.38 -7.34 -12.50
N LEU A 322 4.37 -7.14 -11.63
CA LEU A 322 4.84 -8.16 -10.68
C LEU A 322 3.73 -8.55 -9.69
N THR A 323 3.04 -7.58 -9.14
CA THR A 323 1.93 -7.79 -8.21
C THR A 323 0.77 -8.54 -8.88
N ARG A 324 0.44 -8.18 -10.13
CA ARG A 324 -0.57 -8.91 -10.92
C ARG A 324 -0.16 -10.36 -11.17
N ARG A 325 1.12 -10.64 -11.36
CA ARG A 325 1.62 -12.01 -11.52
C ARG A 325 1.55 -12.80 -10.21
N ALA A 326 1.74 -12.15 -9.06
CA ALA A 326 1.70 -12.79 -7.74
C ALA A 326 0.26 -13.10 -7.28
N PHE A 327 -0.67 -12.15 -7.43
CA PHE A 327 -2.05 -12.25 -6.92
C PHE A 327 -3.10 -12.55 -8.01
N GLY A 328 -2.70 -12.60 -9.29
CA GLY A 328 -3.59 -12.85 -10.41
C GLY A 328 -4.74 -11.84 -10.47
N LYS A 329 -5.96 -12.34 -10.69
CA LYS A 329 -7.17 -11.51 -10.73
C LYS A 329 -7.50 -10.85 -9.39
N PHE A 330 -7.00 -11.37 -8.26
CA PHE A 330 -7.24 -10.83 -6.93
C PHE A 330 -6.32 -9.67 -6.55
N THR A 331 -5.51 -9.19 -7.48
CA THR A 331 -4.67 -8.01 -7.28
C THR A 331 -5.50 -6.76 -7.00
N TYR A 332 -6.70 -6.62 -7.59
CA TYR A 332 -7.51 -5.41 -7.50
C TYR A 332 -8.96 -5.64 -7.88
N GLY A 333 -9.86 -4.92 -7.20
CA GLY A 333 -11.28 -4.85 -7.49
C GLY A 333 -12.08 -6.05 -6.96
N LEU A 334 -13.33 -6.14 -7.39
CA LEU A 334 -14.27 -7.20 -7.01
C LEU A 334 -14.05 -8.44 -7.88
N GLN A 335 -13.78 -9.57 -7.25
CA GLN A 335 -13.57 -10.86 -7.90
C GLN A 335 -14.36 -11.96 -7.18
N ARG A 336 -14.52 -13.11 -7.82
CA ARG A 336 -15.15 -14.29 -7.21
C ARG A 336 -14.18 -15.47 -7.17
N PHE A 337 -14.24 -16.20 -6.03
CA PHE A 337 -13.61 -17.50 -5.82
C PHE A 337 -14.68 -18.46 -5.29
N GLY A 338 -15.22 -19.33 -6.16
CA GLY A 338 -16.40 -20.11 -5.80
C GLY A 338 -17.59 -19.21 -5.40
N ALA A 339 -18.14 -19.45 -4.22
CA ALA A 339 -19.21 -18.64 -3.63
C ALA A 339 -18.70 -17.36 -2.98
N LEU A 340 -17.41 -17.30 -2.60
CA LEU A 340 -16.77 -16.14 -1.95
C LEU A 340 -16.59 -14.98 -2.92
N GLN A 341 -17.05 -13.78 -2.54
CA GLN A 341 -16.65 -12.54 -3.18
C GLN A 341 -15.43 -11.95 -2.46
N VAL A 342 -14.48 -11.42 -3.23
CA VAL A 342 -13.26 -10.78 -2.71
C VAL A 342 -13.14 -9.40 -3.32
N TYR A 343 -13.14 -8.37 -2.49
CA TYR A 343 -12.77 -7.03 -2.93
C TYR A 343 -11.37 -6.70 -2.42
N THR A 344 -10.44 -6.45 -3.34
CA THR A 344 -9.10 -5.99 -3.01
C THR A 344 -8.96 -4.52 -3.40
N SER A 345 -8.78 -3.68 -2.39
CA SER A 345 -8.54 -2.24 -2.59
C SER A 345 -7.10 -1.99 -3.04
N SER A 346 -6.91 -0.96 -3.86
CA SER A 346 -5.58 -0.43 -4.14
C SER A 346 -5.03 0.44 -3.00
N GLY A 347 -5.82 0.66 -1.95
CA GLY A 347 -5.44 1.49 -0.81
C GLY A 347 -5.56 2.99 -1.05
N ALA A 348 -5.79 3.75 0.02
CA ALA A 348 -5.90 5.21 -0.04
C ALA A 348 -4.54 5.91 0.11
N GLY A 349 -3.60 5.32 0.84
CA GLY A 349 -2.24 5.82 1.06
C GLY A 349 -1.22 5.28 0.05
N THR A 350 0.04 5.39 0.44
CA THR A 350 1.19 4.82 -0.27
C THR A 350 2.17 4.25 0.73
N TRP A 351 2.82 3.16 0.35
CA TRP A 351 3.93 2.60 1.08
C TRP A 351 5.27 3.00 0.44
N GLY A 352 6.24 3.43 1.26
CA GLY A 352 7.53 3.93 0.77
C GLY A 352 7.38 5.18 -0.08
N PRO A 353 7.62 5.14 -1.41
CA PRO A 353 7.49 6.30 -2.28
C PRO A 353 6.08 6.88 -2.31
N PRO A 354 5.89 8.21 -2.10
CA PRO A 354 4.58 8.85 -2.19
C PRO A 354 4.15 9.05 -3.66
N MET A 355 4.15 7.98 -4.43
CA MET A 355 3.88 7.99 -5.88
C MET A 355 2.93 6.87 -6.28
N ARG A 356 2.09 7.15 -7.30
CA ARG A 356 1.22 6.16 -7.95
C ARG A 356 1.31 6.29 -9.46
N VAL A 357 1.84 5.26 -10.13
CA VAL A 357 1.90 5.19 -11.61
C VAL A 357 1.45 3.80 -12.05
N GLY A 358 0.38 3.76 -12.84
CA GLY A 358 -0.31 2.53 -13.22
C GLY A 358 -1.40 2.08 -12.23
N THR A 359 -1.52 2.75 -11.09
CA THR A 359 -2.60 2.58 -10.10
C THR A 359 -3.08 3.93 -9.60
N SER A 360 -4.14 3.92 -8.79
CA SER A 360 -4.70 5.14 -8.20
C SER A 360 -5.06 4.88 -6.74
N PRO A 361 -4.87 5.85 -5.84
CA PRO A 361 -5.37 5.73 -4.48
C PRO A 361 -6.90 5.78 -4.48
N GLU A 362 -7.54 4.99 -3.61
CA GLU A 362 -8.99 4.92 -3.53
C GLU A 362 -9.52 4.70 -2.12
N VAL A 363 -10.77 5.10 -1.93
CA VAL A 363 -11.68 4.54 -0.94
C VAL A 363 -12.87 3.90 -1.67
N VAL A 364 -13.46 2.88 -1.08
CA VAL A 364 -14.51 2.09 -1.75
C VAL A 364 -15.83 2.25 -1.02
N LEU A 365 -16.85 2.72 -1.72
CA LEU A 365 -18.21 2.77 -1.23
C LEU A 365 -18.97 1.56 -1.78
N LEU A 366 -19.15 0.55 -0.95
CA LEU A 366 -19.98 -0.62 -1.26
C LEU A 366 -21.43 -0.26 -1.07
N THR A 367 -22.31 -0.65 -1.98
CA THR A 367 -23.76 -0.56 -1.83
C THR A 367 -24.35 -1.96 -1.83
N PHE A 368 -25.06 -2.34 -0.78
CA PHE A 368 -25.68 -3.67 -0.65
C PHE A 368 -27.00 -3.70 -1.42
N GLU A 369 -27.17 -4.69 -2.30
CA GLU A 369 -28.34 -4.88 -3.17
C GLU A 369 -29.15 -6.12 -2.80
#